data_757f7e43797a960ddcb962c7dada6647
#
_entry.id   757f7e43797a960ddcb962c7dada6647
#
_cell.length_a   1.000
_cell.length_b   1.000
_cell.length_c   1.000
_cell.angle_alpha   90.00
_cell.angle_beta   90.00
_cell.angle_gamma   90.00
#
_symmetry.space_group_name_H-M   'P 1'
#
loop_
_entity.id
_entity.type
_entity.pdbx_description
1 polymer ?
#
loop_
_entity_poly.entity_id
_entity_poly.type
_entity_poly.pdbx_seq_one_letter_code
_entity_poly.pdbx_strand_id
1 'polypeptide(L)'
;LSAYLAFVPVDPTVITNTRFEVYLINDSNYYFHYVILQAEGQAWTMRNEGEVEPNTKLFIEEIGRESLEEIQRLGIQMLSYKRDKSFIIKPLIDVQLRIDGVKFYKLHTFQTNQFFEQNALIYPIVVNDEVTRPLVIDAKTLKRQMYADGKQSESKSADSGINRERVDSYVRRYEKSGHKSGNPFVNSHKGNNVPVVYDLHADAILETTQGMSSADILQYQIDTFHKAIAEHQKNKGTKIIFIHGKGEGVLRRAIIHELTYRYKQYKYQDASFQEYGFGATQVTI
;
A
#
# COMPACT_ATOMS: atom_id res chain seq x y z
N LEU A 1 -6.36 -8.28 12.36
CA LEU A 1 -5.98 -7.04 11.65
C LEU A 1 -4.49 -7.03 11.40
N SER A 2 -4.07 -6.59 10.22
CA SER A 2 -2.66 -6.31 9.93
C SER A 2 -2.59 -5.00 9.15
N ALA A 3 -1.70 -4.11 9.58
CA ALA A 3 -1.47 -2.82 8.91
C ALA A 3 -0.02 -2.38 9.11
N TYR A 4 0.50 -1.67 8.13
CA TYR A 4 1.90 -1.26 8.08
C TYR A 4 2.03 0.16 7.54
N LEU A 5 3.08 0.85 7.96
CA LEU A 5 3.55 2.08 7.33
C LEU A 5 4.80 1.74 6.53
N ALA A 6 4.82 2.07 5.25
CA ALA A 6 5.92 1.75 4.35
C ALA A 6 6.55 3.01 3.76
N PHE A 7 7.86 3.00 3.62
CA PHE A 7 8.64 4.02 2.92
C PHE A 7 9.31 3.37 1.71
N VAL A 8 8.99 3.85 0.53
CA VAL A 8 9.48 3.33 -0.76
C VAL A 8 10.37 4.39 -1.40
N PRO A 9 11.63 4.09 -1.71
CA PRO A 9 12.49 5.06 -2.38
C PRO A 9 12.00 5.32 -3.81
N VAL A 10 11.88 6.59 -4.20
CA VAL A 10 11.51 6.99 -5.56
C VAL A 10 12.57 6.54 -6.57
N ASP A 11 13.84 6.70 -6.20
CA ASP A 11 14.98 6.18 -6.96
C ASP A 11 15.83 5.27 -6.05
N PRO A 12 15.70 3.94 -6.20
CA PRO A 12 16.45 3.00 -5.40
C PRO A 12 17.95 2.95 -5.74
N THR A 13 18.38 3.53 -6.88
CA THR A 13 19.80 3.53 -7.29
C THR A 13 20.62 4.58 -6.55
N VAL A 14 19.96 5.67 -6.08
CA VAL A 14 20.60 6.80 -5.38
C VAL A 14 19.98 6.98 -4.00
N ILE A 15 20.08 5.94 -3.15
CA ILE A 15 19.43 5.94 -1.83
C ILE A 15 19.83 7.10 -0.92
N THR A 16 21.00 7.69 -1.14
CA THR A 16 21.51 8.82 -0.34
C THR A 16 20.87 10.15 -0.69
N ASN A 17 20.21 10.27 -1.84
CA ASN A 17 19.62 11.53 -2.31
C ASN A 17 18.20 11.36 -2.87
N THR A 18 17.57 10.21 -2.66
CA THR A 18 16.20 9.98 -3.11
C THR A 18 15.17 10.57 -2.16
N ARG A 19 13.97 10.77 -2.65
CA ARG A 19 12.76 11.03 -1.87
C ARG A 19 12.08 9.70 -1.55
N PHE A 20 11.15 9.69 -0.63
CA PHE A 20 10.44 8.48 -0.22
C PHE A 20 8.93 8.69 -0.33
N GLU A 21 8.28 7.78 -1.03
CA GLU A 21 6.82 7.66 -1.00
C GLU A 21 6.41 6.94 0.29
N VAL A 22 5.47 7.51 1.01
CA VAL A 22 4.91 6.93 2.23
C VAL A 22 3.56 6.31 1.94
N TYR A 23 3.40 5.06 2.35
CA TYR A 23 2.15 4.32 2.17
C TYR A 23 1.64 3.78 3.49
N LEU A 24 0.33 3.91 3.71
CA LEU A 24 -0.39 3.15 4.72
C LEU A 24 -0.96 1.89 4.06
N ILE A 25 -0.57 0.74 4.56
CA ILE A 25 -0.98 -0.56 4.04
C ILE A 25 -2.01 -1.17 4.98
N ASN A 26 -3.18 -1.48 4.46
CA ASN A 26 -4.22 -2.24 5.13
C ASN A 26 -4.24 -3.66 4.57
N ASP A 27 -3.64 -4.59 5.29
CA ASP A 27 -3.65 -6.03 4.98
C ASP A 27 -4.69 -6.75 5.85
N SER A 28 -5.93 -6.23 5.79
CA SER A 28 -7.07 -6.81 6.49
C SER A 28 -8.37 -6.60 5.71
N ASN A 29 -9.42 -7.30 6.10
CA ASN A 29 -10.75 -7.16 5.51
C ASN A 29 -11.66 -6.15 6.25
N TYR A 30 -11.05 -5.21 6.99
CA TYR A 30 -11.70 -4.07 7.65
C TYR A 30 -11.29 -2.77 6.97
N TYR A 31 -12.16 -1.78 6.96
CA TYR A 31 -11.82 -0.39 6.71
C TYR A 31 -11.12 0.19 7.93
N PHE A 32 -10.18 1.11 7.74
CA PHE A 32 -9.65 1.92 8.83
C PHE A 32 -9.91 3.40 8.59
N HIS A 33 -10.52 4.08 9.56
CA HIS A 33 -10.29 5.50 9.73
C HIS A 33 -8.99 5.67 10.50
N TYR A 34 -8.10 6.51 9.98
CA TYR A 34 -6.77 6.70 10.56
C TYR A 34 -6.45 8.19 10.74
N VAL A 35 -5.60 8.44 11.71
CA VAL A 35 -4.91 9.72 11.93
C VAL A 35 -3.44 9.43 12.11
N ILE A 36 -2.58 10.13 11.37
CA ILE A 36 -1.13 10.11 11.52
C ILE A 36 -0.71 11.43 12.15
N LEU A 37 -0.03 11.33 13.28
CA LEU A 37 0.46 12.44 14.09
C LEU A 37 1.98 12.47 14.05
N GLN A 38 2.56 13.65 14.07
CA GLN A 38 3.99 13.86 14.21
C GLN A 38 4.28 14.47 15.58
N ALA A 39 5.27 13.93 16.28
CA ALA A 39 5.70 14.50 17.54
C ALA A 39 6.57 15.74 17.34
N GLU A 40 6.24 16.79 18.05
CA GLU A 40 7.03 18.02 18.17
C GLU A 40 7.37 18.23 19.66
N GLY A 41 8.51 17.70 20.09
CA GLY A 41 8.86 17.66 21.52
C GLY A 41 7.90 16.78 22.31
N GLN A 42 7.08 17.39 23.19
CA GLN A 42 6.02 16.72 23.95
C GLN A 42 4.63 16.86 23.33
N ALA A 43 4.46 17.75 22.36
CA ALA A 43 3.19 17.94 21.65
C ALA A 43 3.10 17.06 20.41
N TRP A 44 1.91 16.98 19.87
CA TRP A 44 1.62 16.25 18.62
C TRP A 44 0.89 17.16 17.65
N THR A 45 1.30 17.14 16.40
CA THR A 45 0.60 17.80 15.30
C THR A 45 0.03 16.76 14.35
N MET A 46 -1.14 17.05 13.80
CA MET A 46 -1.75 16.19 12.79
C MET A 46 -0.99 16.34 11.48
N ARG A 47 -0.55 15.21 10.91
CA ARG A 47 0.16 15.17 9.63
C ARG A 47 -0.75 14.73 8.48
N ASN A 48 -1.53 13.70 8.71
CA ASN A 48 -2.45 13.17 7.71
C ASN A 48 -3.61 12.45 8.40
N GLU A 49 -4.77 12.41 7.74
CA GLU A 49 -5.94 11.69 8.20
C GLU A 49 -6.74 11.18 7.02
N GLY A 50 -7.53 10.15 7.24
CA GLY A 50 -8.42 9.65 6.19
C GLY A 50 -8.95 8.26 6.45
N GLU A 51 -9.32 7.61 5.37
CA GLU A 51 -9.82 6.25 5.37
C GLU A 51 -9.01 5.40 4.40
N VAL A 52 -8.66 4.19 4.80
CA VAL A 52 -8.05 3.18 3.94
C VAL A 52 -8.95 1.96 3.80
N GLU A 53 -9.20 1.53 2.58
CA GLU A 53 -10.06 0.39 2.26
C GLU A 53 -9.38 -0.95 2.59
N PRO A 54 -10.16 -2.03 2.70
CA PRO A 54 -9.63 -3.38 2.91
C PRO A 54 -8.65 -3.81 1.81
N ASN A 55 -7.55 -4.45 2.22
CA ASN A 55 -6.55 -5.04 1.32
C ASN A 55 -6.00 -4.06 0.28
N THR A 56 -5.76 -2.82 0.71
CA THR A 56 -5.20 -1.77 -0.15
C THR A 56 -3.99 -1.12 0.50
N LYS A 57 -3.21 -0.45 -0.33
CA LYS A 57 -2.16 0.47 0.11
C LYS A 57 -2.52 1.87 -0.36
N LEU A 58 -2.56 2.79 0.58
CA LEU A 58 -2.91 4.18 0.35
C LEU A 58 -1.64 5.01 0.34
N PHE A 59 -1.39 5.72 -0.75
CA PHE A 59 -0.34 6.73 -0.79
C PHE A 59 -0.71 7.89 0.15
N ILE A 60 0.18 8.22 1.06
CA ILE A 60 -0.02 9.30 2.03
C ILE A 60 0.64 10.58 1.54
N GLU A 61 1.94 10.52 1.26
CA GLU A 61 2.75 11.67 0.87
C GLU A 61 4.10 11.24 0.30
N GLU A 62 4.80 12.18 -0.29
CA GLU A 62 6.21 12.04 -0.67
C GLU A 62 7.07 12.91 0.24
N ILE A 63 8.05 12.30 0.90
CA ILE A 63 8.91 12.97 1.88
C ILE A 63 10.31 13.11 1.32
N GLY A 64 10.82 14.36 1.36
CA GLY A 64 12.23 14.65 1.14
C GLY A 64 13.06 14.37 2.39
N ARG A 65 14.38 14.39 2.24
CA ARG A 65 15.30 14.10 3.34
C ARG A 65 15.22 15.10 4.47
N GLU A 66 15.08 16.38 4.16
CA GLU A 66 14.95 17.44 5.16
C GLU A 66 13.77 17.18 6.10
N SER A 67 12.60 16.89 5.52
CA SER A 67 11.41 16.56 6.29
C SER A 67 11.55 15.22 7.04
N LEU A 68 12.30 14.26 6.50
CA LEU A 68 12.54 12.97 7.15
C LEU A 68 13.39 13.12 8.42
N GLU A 69 14.36 14.01 8.44
CA GLU A 69 15.21 14.29 9.60
C GLU A 69 14.43 14.93 10.75
N GLU A 70 13.37 15.66 10.44
CA GLU A 70 12.46 16.25 11.43
C GLU A 70 11.53 15.21 12.08
N ILE A 71 11.30 14.08 11.38
CA ILE A 71 10.38 13.03 11.85
C ILE A 71 11.11 12.07 12.79
N GLN A 72 10.98 12.27 14.09
CA GLN A 72 11.53 11.35 15.09
C GLN A 72 10.52 10.31 15.55
N ARG A 73 9.27 10.71 15.74
CA ARG A 73 8.19 9.83 16.18
C ARG A 73 6.90 10.14 15.40
N LEU A 74 6.21 9.10 15.00
CA LEU A 74 4.87 9.16 14.43
C LEU A 74 3.88 8.46 15.36
N GLY A 75 2.78 9.11 15.69
CA GLY A 75 1.63 8.51 16.34
C GLY A 75 0.64 8.06 15.25
N ILE A 76 0.13 6.85 15.36
CA ILE A 76 -0.88 6.33 14.43
C ILE A 76 -2.05 5.81 15.23
N GLN A 77 -3.21 6.42 15.02
CA GLN A 77 -4.47 5.98 15.62
C GLN A 77 -5.40 5.49 14.53
N MET A 78 -6.00 4.32 14.72
CA MET A 78 -6.90 3.74 13.72
C MET A 78 -8.11 3.11 14.38
N LEU A 79 -9.30 3.39 13.81
CA LEU A 79 -10.56 2.75 14.11
C LEU A 79 -10.94 1.79 12.98
N SER A 80 -11.14 0.51 13.29
CA SER A 80 -11.50 -0.52 12.32
C SER A 80 -13.01 -0.76 12.29
N TYR A 81 -13.58 -0.92 11.09
CA TYR A 81 -15.00 -1.18 10.91
C TYR A 81 -15.28 -1.90 9.57
N LYS A 82 -16.51 -2.36 9.37
CA LYS A 82 -16.99 -2.87 8.09
C LYS A 82 -18.20 -2.08 7.64
N ARG A 83 -18.33 -1.89 6.32
CA ARG A 83 -19.53 -1.35 5.69
C ARG A 83 -20.47 -2.49 5.33
N ASP A 84 -21.76 -2.23 5.39
CA ASP A 84 -22.83 -3.10 4.88
C ASP A 84 -22.83 -4.55 5.44
N LYS A 85 -22.11 -4.78 6.54
CA LYS A 85 -22.02 -6.08 7.21
C LYS A 85 -21.89 -5.91 8.72
N SER A 86 -22.48 -6.81 9.48
CA SER A 86 -22.15 -6.95 10.90
C SER A 86 -20.69 -7.36 11.07
N PHE A 87 -20.05 -6.88 12.10
CA PHE A 87 -18.64 -7.17 12.38
C PHE A 87 -18.37 -7.22 13.90
N ILE A 88 -17.28 -7.87 14.24
CA ILE A 88 -16.77 -7.88 15.61
C ILE A 88 -15.97 -6.60 15.83
N ILE A 89 -16.34 -5.83 16.84
CA ILE A 89 -15.61 -4.62 17.23
C ILE A 89 -14.20 -5.01 17.65
N LYS A 90 -13.22 -4.38 17.05
CA LYS A 90 -11.81 -4.52 17.39
C LYS A 90 -11.37 -3.35 18.28
N PRO A 91 -10.36 -3.55 19.13
CA PRO A 91 -9.78 -2.46 19.92
C PRO A 91 -9.28 -1.34 19.02
N LEU A 92 -9.32 -0.11 19.52
CA LEU A 92 -8.67 1.03 18.89
C LEU A 92 -7.17 0.76 18.80
N ILE A 93 -6.61 0.95 17.61
CA ILE A 93 -5.16 0.86 17.39
C ILE A 93 -4.57 2.23 17.71
N ASP A 94 -3.65 2.27 18.67
CA ASP A 94 -2.90 3.47 19.06
C ASP A 94 -1.44 3.08 19.23
N VAL A 95 -0.61 3.54 18.29
CA VAL A 95 0.80 3.15 18.17
C VAL A 95 1.68 4.37 18.01
N GLN A 96 2.81 4.36 18.68
CA GLN A 96 3.88 5.31 18.43
C GLN A 96 5.06 4.60 17.76
N LEU A 97 5.35 4.98 16.54
CA LEU A 97 6.50 4.48 15.79
C LEU A 97 7.68 5.43 15.96
N ARG A 98 8.83 4.89 16.33
CA ARG A 98 10.10 5.61 16.30
C ARG A 98 10.69 5.48 14.90
N ILE A 99 10.87 6.60 14.23
CA ILE A 99 11.47 6.66 12.92
C ILE A 99 12.97 6.91 13.09
N ASP A 100 13.77 5.96 12.62
CA ASP A 100 15.23 6.04 12.67
C ASP A 100 15.75 6.56 11.32
N GLY A 101 16.08 7.84 11.26
CA GLY A 101 16.59 8.49 10.06
C GLY A 101 17.83 7.82 9.48
N VAL A 102 18.67 7.18 10.30
CA VAL A 102 19.88 6.47 9.84
C VAL A 102 19.54 5.30 8.93
N LYS A 103 18.40 4.64 9.13
CA LYS A 103 17.94 3.53 8.28
C LYS A 103 17.74 3.95 6.83
N PHE A 104 17.36 5.20 6.59
CA PHE A 104 17.08 5.71 5.24
C PHE A 104 18.34 5.98 4.41
N TYR A 105 19.52 5.95 5.03
CA TYR A 105 20.81 6.05 4.32
C TYR A 105 21.44 4.69 4.00
N LYS A 106 20.83 3.59 4.45
CA LYS A 106 21.38 2.25 4.33
C LYS A 106 20.53 1.41 3.39
N LEU A 107 21.04 1.07 2.21
CA LEU A 107 20.30 0.30 1.21
C LEU A 107 19.79 -1.03 1.77
N HIS A 108 20.56 -1.71 2.61
CA HIS A 108 20.20 -3.01 3.18
C HIS A 108 19.02 -2.97 4.17
N THR A 109 18.59 -1.80 4.62
CA THR A 109 17.39 -1.66 5.46
C THR A 109 16.10 -1.72 4.65
N PHE A 110 16.18 -1.49 3.34
CA PHE A 110 15.07 -1.65 2.41
C PHE A 110 15.06 -3.09 1.92
N GLN A 111 14.01 -3.81 2.26
CA GLN A 111 13.91 -5.25 1.99
C GLN A 111 12.82 -5.54 0.97
N THR A 112 12.96 -6.68 0.29
CA THR A 112 11.89 -7.24 -0.53
C THR A 112 10.67 -7.54 0.33
N ASN A 113 9.50 -7.28 -0.19
CA ASN A 113 8.25 -7.44 0.53
C ASN A 113 7.12 -7.86 -0.42
N GLN A 114 5.98 -8.24 0.15
CA GLN A 114 4.84 -8.70 -0.63
C GLN A 114 3.96 -7.54 -1.17
N PHE A 115 4.20 -6.29 -0.79
CA PHE A 115 3.33 -5.16 -1.13
C PHE A 115 3.85 -4.31 -2.28
N PHE A 116 5.16 -4.33 -2.52
CA PHE A 116 5.84 -3.53 -3.55
C PHE A 116 6.81 -4.40 -4.34
N GLU A 117 7.01 -4.06 -5.60
CA GLU A 117 8.08 -4.66 -6.42
C GLU A 117 9.46 -4.17 -5.98
N GLN A 118 9.52 -2.93 -5.58
CA GLN A 118 10.71 -2.32 -5.05
C GLN A 118 10.92 -2.69 -3.58
N ASN A 119 12.17 -2.69 -3.16
CA ASN A 119 12.50 -2.82 -1.77
C ASN A 119 11.94 -1.64 -0.98
N ALA A 120 11.36 -1.90 0.18
CA ALA A 120 10.77 -0.88 1.03
C ALA A 120 11.22 -1.04 2.48
N LEU A 121 11.22 0.05 3.23
CA LEU A 121 11.36 0.04 4.68
C LEU A 121 9.96 0.03 5.30
N ILE A 122 9.59 -1.09 5.93
CA ILE A 122 8.24 -1.31 6.45
C ILE A 122 8.25 -1.31 7.98
N TYR A 123 7.39 -0.49 8.55
CA TYR A 123 7.10 -0.43 9.98
C TYR A 123 5.75 -1.10 10.24
N PRO A 124 5.70 -2.22 10.99
CA PRO A 124 4.44 -2.80 11.38
C PRO A 124 3.71 -1.90 12.40
N ILE A 125 2.41 -1.71 12.20
CA ILE A 125 1.52 -0.98 13.11
C ILE A 125 0.77 -2.00 13.97
N VAL A 126 0.11 -2.93 13.34
CA VAL A 126 -0.57 -4.08 13.94
C VAL A 126 -0.33 -5.30 13.05
N VAL A 127 -0.11 -6.45 13.66
CA VAL A 127 0.10 -7.72 12.94
C VAL A 127 -0.71 -8.81 13.65
N ASN A 128 -1.64 -9.43 12.93
CA ASN A 128 -2.52 -10.49 13.47
C ASN A 128 -3.26 -10.07 14.76
N ASP A 129 -3.85 -8.88 14.76
CA ASP A 129 -4.52 -8.25 15.92
C ASP A 129 -3.58 -7.83 17.08
N GLU A 130 -2.27 -8.04 16.98
CA GLU A 130 -1.29 -7.59 17.96
C GLU A 130 -0.69 -6.24 17.54
N VAL A 131 -0.89 -5.25 18.42
CA VAL A 131 -0.35 -3.90 18.21
C VAL A 131 1.15 -3.91 18.46
N THR A 132 1.90 -3.38 17.51
CA THR A 132 3.36 -3.25 17.64
C THR A 132 3.67 -2.24 18.74
N ARG A 133 4.19 -2.74 19.84
CA ARG A 133 4.71 -1.87 20.91
C ARG A 133 6.17 -1.56 20.61
N PRO A 134 6.60 -0.29 20.66
CA PRO A 134 8.02 0.00 20.64
C PRO A 134 8.64 -0.77 21.81
N LEU A 135 9.70 -1.52 21.53
CA LEU A 135 10.52 -2.11 22.57
C LEU A 135 11.10 -0.96 23.42
N VAL A 136 10.37 -0.53 24.43
CA VAL A 136 10.93 0.27 25.51
C VAL A 136 11.77 -0.72 26.32
N ILE A 137 12.99 -0.96 25.84
CA ILE A 137 14.00 -1.67 26.60
C ILE A 137 14.42 -0.70 27.70
N ASP A 138 13.70 -0.72 28.81
CA ASP A 138 14.23 -0.15 30.04
C ASP A 138 15.47 -0.97 30.40
N ALA A 139 16.62 -0.30 30.38
CA ALA A 139 17.91 -0.92 30.70
C ALA A 139 17.89 -1.64 32.05
N LYS A 140 17.00 -1.23 32.98
CA LYS A 140 16.80 -1.89 34.27
C LYS A 140 16.01 -3.21 34.12
N THR A 141 15.03 -3.25 33.23
CA THR A 141 14.24 -4.46 32.95
C THR A 141 15.07 -5.47 32.17
N LEU A 142 15.89 -5.02 31.22
CA LEU A 142 16.82 -5.88 30.50
C LEU A 142 17.87 -6.51 31.44
N LYS A 143 18.44 -5.71 32.34
CA LYS A 143 19.34 -6.22 33.38
C LYS A 143 18.67 -7.25 34.27
N ARG A 144 17.42 -7.02 34.71
CA ARG A 144 16.69 -8.01 35.48
C ARG A 144 16.44 -9.31 34.73
N GLN A 145 16.07 -9.24 33.47
CA GLN A 145 15.87 -10.44 32.64
C GLN A 145 17.18 -11.18 32.36
N MET A 146 18.27 -10.48 32.04
CA MET A 146 19.58 -11.12 31.84
C MET A 146 20.12 -11.81 33.13
N TYR A 147 19.79 -11.29 34.29
CA TYR A 147 20.19 -11.92 35.56
C TYR A 147 19.19 -12.98 36.11
N ALA A 148 17.94 -12.99 35.60
CA ALA A 148 16.94 -14.00 35.92
C ALA A 148 17.13 -15.29 35.10
N ASP A 149 17.55 -15.18 33.83
CA ASP A 149 17.74 -16.34 32.93
C ASP A 149 19.07 -17.07 33.14
N GLY A 150 19.91 -16.60 34.04
CA GLY A 150 21.16 -17.30 34.40
C GLY A 150 20.97 -18.64 35.16
N LYS A 151 19.75 -19.14 35.28
CA LYS A 151 19.46 -20.39 36.02
C LYS A 151 18.59 -21.43 35.31
N GLN A 152 18.32 -21.31 34.04
CA GLN A 152 17.76 -22.43 33.26
C GLN A 152 18.33 -22.46 31.84
N SER A 153 19.15 -23.47 31.65
CA SER A 153 19.72 -23.86 30.39
C SER A 153 18.69 -24.52 29.48
N GLU A 154 18.96 -24.36 28.19
CA GLU A 154 18.62 -25.24 27.06
C GLU A 154 17.19 -25.25 26.50
N SER A 155 17.22 -24.94 25.24
CA SER A 155 16.35 -25.36 24.15
C SER A 155 15.19 -24.44 23.76
N LYS A 156 15.37 -23.86 22.66
CA LYS A 156 14.61 -23.81 21.40
C LYS A 156 14.75 -22.47 20.71
N SER A 157 15.60 -22.44 19.73
CA SER A 157 15.59 -21.46 18.65
C SER A 157 14.23 -21.46 17.97
N ALA A 158 13.45 -20.42 18.17
CA ALA A 158 12.28 -20.16 17.36
C ALA A 158 12.74 -19.34 16.15
N ASP A 159 12.95 -20.06 15.08
CA ASP A 159 13.09 -19.54 13.72
C ASP A 159 11.80 -18.77 13.36
N SER A 160 11.91 -17.46 13.19
CA SER A 160 10.84 -16.63 12.65
C SER A 160 10.81 -16.80 11.11
N GLY A 161 10.51 -18.02 10.69
CA GLY A 161 10.32 -18.38 9.30
C GLY A 161 9.04 -17.73 8.78
N ILE A 162 9.20 -16.75 7.89
CA ILE A 162 8.15 -16.30 6.98
C ILE A 162 7.61 -17.56 6.30
N ASN A 163 6.32 -17.81 6.48
CA ASN A 163 5.66 -19.03 6.00
C ASN A 163 5.66 -19.05 4.46
N ARG A 164 6.70 -19.69 3.87
CA ARG A 164 6.89 -19.85 2.42
C ARG A 164 5.72 -20.58 1.75
N GLU A 165 5.00 -21.41 2.47
CA GLU A 165 3.83 -22.14 1.93
C GLU A 165 2.66 -21.21 1.55
N ARG A 166 2.51 -20.06 2.23
CA ARG A 166 1.50 -19.06 1.87
C ARG A 166 1.84 -18.35 0.57
N VAL A 167 3.12 -18.00 0.37
CA VAL A 167 3.59 -17.33 -0.86
C VAL A 167 3.42 -18.27 -2.07
N ASP A 168 3.78 -19.54 -1.96
CA ASP A 168 3.62 -20.53 -3.04
C ASP A 168 2.15 -20.78 -3.42
N SER A 169 1.22 -20.68 -2.46
CA SER A 169 -0.20 -20.85 -2.75
C SER A 169 -0.80 -19.68 -3.55
N TYR A 170 -0.27 -18.47 -3.37
CA TYR A 170 -0.66 -17.29 -4.15
C TYR A 170 -0.09 -17.34 -5.57
N VAL A 171 1.19 -17.67 -5.74
CA VAL A 171 1.84 -17.80 -7.05
C VAL A 171 1.15 -18.88 -7.91
N ARG A 172 0.85 -20.05 -7.34
CA ARG A 172 0.16 -21.14 -8.07
C ARG A 172 -1.28 -20.81 -8.49
N ARG A 173 -1.94 -19.87 -7.81
CA ARG A 173 -3.30 -19.42 -8.16
C ARG A 173 -3.27 -18.48 -9.36
N TYR A 174 -2.19 -17.70 -9.54
CA TYR A 174 -1.99 -16.82 -10.68
C TYR A 174 -1.61 -17.54 -11.97
N GLU A 175 -0.84 -18.63 -11.89
CA GLU A 175 -0.44 -19.41 -13.06
C GLU A 175 -1.59 -20.20 -13.69
N LYS A 176 -2.71 -20.42 -12.97
CA LYS A 176 -3.89 -21.14 -13.45
C LYS A 176 -4.98 -20.28 -14.08
N SER A 177 -4.92 -18.96 -14.00
CA SER A 177 -5.84 -18.08 -14.71
C SER A 177 -5.30 -17.80 -16.12
N GLY A 178 -5.46 -18.80 -16.99
CA GLY A 178 -5.17 -18.65 -18.42
C GLY A 178 -5.96 -17.50 -19.00
N HIS A 179 -5.24 -16.58 -19.65
CA HIS A 179 -5.78 -15.47 -20.39
C HIS A 179 -6.85 -15.96 -21.38
N LYS A 180 -8.11 -15.68 -21.08
CA LYS A 180 -9.17 -15.69 -22.08
C LYS A 180 -9.23 -14.29 -22.66
N SER A 181 -8.79 -14.17 -23.91
CA SER A 181 -9.07 -13.04 -24.78
C SER A 181 -10.56 -12.70 -24.67
N GLY A 182 -10.87 -11.57 -24.06
CA GLY A 182 -12.22 -11.08 -23.87
C GLY A 182 -12.19 -9.56 -23.80
N ASN A 183 -13.10 -8.96 -24.57
CA ASN A 183 -13.40 -7.52 -24.68
C ASN A 183 -13.02 -6.72 -23.43
N PRO A 184 -12.30 -5.57 -23.53
CA PRO A 184 -11.88 -4.73 -22.39
C PRO A 184 -13.04 -4.18 -21.54
N PHE A 185 -14.28 -4.41 -21.96
CA PHE A 185 -15.50 -4.02 -21.27
C PHE A 185 -16.12 -5.23 -20.57
N VAL A 186 -15.53 -5.68 -19.45
CA VAL A 186 -16.06 -6.87 -18.74
C VAL A 186 -16.67 -6.49 -17.42
N ASN A 187 -17.98 -6.79 -17.36
CA ASN A 187 -18.85 -6.95 -16.21
C ASN A 187 -19.37 -5.70 -15.48
N SER A 188 -20.39 -5.08 -16.10
CA SER A 188 -21.38 -4.36 -15.30
C SER A 188 -22.24 -5.38 -14.54
N HIS A 189 -21.92 -5.67 -13.30
CA HIS A 189 -22.84 -6.32 -12.40
C HIS A 189 -23.78 -5.27 -11.80
N LYS A 190 -25.08 -5.45 -12.00
CA LYS A 190 -26.15 -4.60 -11.47
C LYS A 190 -26.21 -4.72 -9.95
N GLY A 191 -25.58 -3.77 -9.27
CA GLY A 191 -25.70 -3.52 -7.83
C GLY A 191 -24.88 -2.29 -7.54
N ASN A 192 -25.47 -1.30 -6.86
CA ASN A 192 -24.92 0.06 -6.66
C ASN A 192 -23.54 0.15 -5.96
N ASN A 193 -22.80 -0.96 -5.81
CA ASN A 193 -21.53 -0.99 -5.09
C ASN A 193 -20.44 -1.87 -5.74
N VAL A 194 -20.66 -2.34 -6.96
CA VAL A 194 -19.65 -3.15 -7.66
C VAL A 194 -18.77 -2.23 -8.49
N PRO A 195 -17.44 -2.25 -8.33
CA PRO A 195 -16.55 -1.41 -9.10
C PRO A 195 -16.56 -1.80 -10.58
N VAL A 196 -16.47 -0.80 -11.45
CA VAL A 196 -16.28 -1.01 -12.89
C VAL A 196 -14.79 -1.21 -13.14
N VAL A 197 -14.42 -2.27 -13.87
CA VAL A 197 -13.01 -2.63 -14.10
C VAL A 197 -12.63 -2.37 -15.55
N TYR A 198 -11.54 -1.64 -15.76
CA TYR A 198 -10.91 -1.40 -17.05
C TYR A 198 -9.50 -1.98 -17.03
N ASP A 199 -9.24 -2.91 -17.93
CA ASP A 199 -7.89 -3.41 -18.18
C ASP A 199 -7.22 -2.51 -19.21
N LEU A 200 -6.14 -1.83 -18.81
CA LEU A 200 -5.38 -0.91 -19.66
C LEU A 200 -4.10 -1.53 -20.23
N HIS A 201 -3.88 -2.84 -20.07
CA HIS A 201 -2.77 -3.50 -20.74
C HIS A 201 -2.87 -3.33 -22.26
N ALA A 202 -1.72 -3.16 -22.93
CA ALA A 202 -1.68 -2.91 -24.36
C ALA A 202 -2.38 -4.04 -25.16
N ASP A 203 -2.18 -5.27 -24.77
CA ASP A 203 -2.79 -6.46 -25.37
C ASP A 203 -4.30 -6.61 -25.12
N ALA A 204 -4.81 -5.93 -24.07
CA ALA A 204 -6.24 -5.90 -23.78
C ALA A 204 -7.01 -4.85 -24.58
N ILE A 205 -6.36 -3.74 -24.95
CA ILE A 205 -7.01 -2.58 -25.58
C ILE A 205 -6.63 -2.38 -27.06
N LEU A 206 -5.54 -3.02 -27.51
CA LEU A 206 -5.05 -2.94 -28.90
C LEU A 206 -5.09 -4.32 -29.55
N GLU A 207 -5.58 -4.42 -30.77
CA GLU A 207 -5.55 -5.66 -31.54
C GLU A 207 -4.11 -6.08 -31.92
N THR A 208 -3.23 -5.09 -32.12
CA THR A 208 -1.80 -5.29 -32.40
C THR A 208 -1.00 -4.07 -31.96
N THR A 209 0.18 -4.30 -31.46
CA THR A 209 1.17 -3.27 -31.14
C THR A 209 2.25 -3.12 -32.22
N GLN A 210 2.13 -3.90 -33.30
CA GLN A 210 3.16 -3.94 -34.36
C GLN A 210 3.24 -2.59 -35.07
N GLY A 211 4.43 -1.98 -35.08
CA GLY A 211 4.69 -0.67 -35.67
C GLY A 211 4.39 0.53 -34.77
N MET A 212 3.90 0.31 -33.55
CA MET A 212 3.68 1.40 -32.57
C MET A 212 4.94 1.61 -31.71
N SER A 213 5.25 2.86 -31.42
CA SER A 213 6.26 3.18 -30.41
C SER A 213 5.68 3.01 -28.99
N SER A 214 6.56 2.88 -27.97
CA SER A 214 6.13 2.85 -26.58
C SER A 214 5.34 4.11 -26.17
N ALA A 215 5.65 5.25 -26.78
CA ALA A 215 4.93 6.50 -26.55
C ALA A 215 3.51 6.47 -27.14
N ASP A 216 3.33 5.90 -28.33
CA ASP A 216 2.02 5.76 -28.97
C ASP A 216 1.11 4.82 -28.16
N ILE A 217 1.69 3.71 -27.67
CA ILE A 217 0.98 2.74 -26.81
C ILE A 217 0.54 3.44 -25.52
N LEU A 218 1.44 4.15 -24.85
CA LEU A 218 1.13 4.89 -23.62
C LEU A 218 0.04 5.93 -23.85
N GLN A 219 0.12 6.68 -24.97
CA GLN A 219 -0.91 7.67 -25.29
C GLN A 219 -2.28 7.02 -25.47
N TYR A 220 -2.35 5.89 -26.17
CA TYR A 220 -3.60 5.16 -26.37
C TYR A 220 -4.19 4.65 -25.05
N GLN A 221 -3.33 4.16 -24.14
CA GLN A 221 -3.73 3.74 -22.78
C GLN A 221 -4.31 4.90 -21.98
N ILE A 222 -3.68 6.08 -22.05
CA ILE A 222 -4.17 7.30 -21.38
C ILE A 222 -5.48 7.81 -22.01
N ASP A 223 -5.61 7.75 -23.32
CA ASP A 223 -6.86 8.13 -24.00
C ASP A 223 -8.02 7.19 -23.59
N THR A 224 -7.73 5.90 -23.42
CA THR A 224 -8.70 4.93 -22.92
C THR A 224 -9.09 5.21 -21.47
N PHE A 225 -8.13 5.58 -20.62
CA PHE A 225 -8.39 6.04 -19.26
C PHE A 225 -9.30 7.30 -19.25
N HIS A 226 -9.03 8.29 -20.08
CA HIS A 226 -9.87 9.50 -20.18
C HIS A 226 -11.30 9.18 -20.64
N LYS A 227 -11.47 8.29 -21.61
CA LYS A 227 -12.79 7.84 -22.06
C LYS A 227 -13.58 7.18 -20.94
N ALA A 228 -12.95 6.29 -20.20
CA ALA A 228 -13.57 5.61 -19.06
C ALA A 228 -14.01 6.60 -17.96
N ILE A 229 -13.18 7.58 -17.63
CA ILE A 229 -13.56 8.64 -16.66
C ILE A 229 -14.74 9.46 -17.20
N ALA A 230 -14.72 9.86 -18.46
CA ALA A 230 -15.79 10.66 -19.07
C ALA A 230 -17.14 9.92 -19.11
N GLU A 231 -17.13 8.61 -19.34
CA GLU A 231 -18.32 7.76 -19.35
C GLU A 231 -19.01 7.73 -17.99
N HIS A 232 -18.22 7.71 -16.91
CA HIS A 232 -18.74 7.56 -15.55
C HIS A 232 -18.83 8.88 -14.76
N GLN A 233 -18.39 10.02 -15.30
CA GLN A 233 -18.34 11.30 -14.57
C GLN A 233 -19.66 11.78 -13.97
N LYS A 234 -20.82 11.31 -14.49
CA LYS A 234 -22.15 11.65 -13.99
C LYS A 234 -22.58 10.76 -12.81
N ASN A 235 -21.91 9.64 -12.60
CA ASN A 235 -22.29 8.63 -11.63
C ASN A 235 -21.47 8.80 -10.34
N LYS A 236 -21.80 9.79 -9.53
CA LYS A 236 -21.09 10.05 -8.27
C LYS A 236 -21.07 8.84 -7.34
N GLY A 237 -19.91 8.58 -6.75
CA GLY A 237 -19.67 7.44 -5.86
C GLY A 237 -19.33 6.14 -6.58
N THR A 238 -19.31 6.13 -7.92
CA THR A 238 -18.88 4.95 -8.68
C THR A 238 -17.38 4.75 -8.49
N LYS A 239 -16.99 3.52 -8.19
CA LYS A 239 -15.61 3.08 -8.13
C LYS A 239 -15.19 2.49 -9.46
N ILE A 240 -14.10 2.98 -10.02
CA ILE A 240 -13.52 2.48 -11.25
C ILE A 240 -12.13 1.93 -10.93
N ILE A 241 -11.87 0.70 -11.34
CA ILE A 241 -10.57 0.04 -11.20
C ILE A 241 -9.87 0.07 -12.54
N PHE A 242 -8.70 0.69 -12.59
CA PHE A 242 -7.83 0.68 -13.76
C PHE A 242 -6.68 -0.27 -13.54
N ILE A 243 -6.64 -1.37 -14.28
CA ILE A 243 -5.55 -2.33 -14.25
C ILE A 243 -4.51 -1.86 -15.28
N HIS A 244 -3.35 -1.44 -14.81
CA HIS A 244 -2.26 -0.92 -15.64
C HIS A 244 -1.03 -1.84 -15.63
N GLY A 245 -1.11 -2.93 -14.90
CA GLY A 245 -0.01 -3.87 -14.73
C GLY A 245 1.09 -3.31 -13.83
N LYS A 246 2.07 -4.17 -13.61
CA LYS A 246 3.24 -3.84 -12.80
C LYS A 246 4.26 -3.04 -13.63
N GLY A 247 4.86 -3.64 -14.62
CA GLY A 247 5.84 -3.04 -15.52
C GLY A 247 6.82 -2.07 -14.84
N GLU A 248 7.37 -1.15 -15.60
CA GLU A 248 8.25 -0.08 -15.09
C GLU A 248 7.48 1.08 -14.42
N GLY A 249 6.17 0.94 -14.25
CA GLY A 249 5.30 1.92 -13.63
C GLY A 249 5.06 3.20 -14.46
N VAL A 250 5.42 3.21 -15.73
CA VAL A 250 5.25 4.38 -16.61
C VAL A 250 3.78 4.74 -16.74
N LEU A 251 2.92 3.78 -17.05
CA LEU A 251 1.47 4.01 -17.18
C LEU A 251 0.86 4.41 -15.83
N ARG A 252 1.26 3.78 -14.73
CA ARG A 252 0.80 4.17 -13.38
C ARG A 252 1.14 5.63 -13.08
N ARG A 253 2.38 6.05 -13.31
CA ARG A 253 2.80 7.45 -13.10
C ARG A 253 2.00 8.42 -13.97
N ALA A 254 1.74 8.08 -15.22
CA ALA A 254 0.93 8.89 -16.11
C ALA A 254 -0.53 9.04 -15.63
N ILE A 255 -1.16 7.94 -15.19
CA ILE A 255 -2.51 7.96 -14.60
C ILE A 255 -2.55 8.82 -13.33
N ILE A 256 -1.60 8.64 -12.41
CA ILE A 256 -1.51 9.42 -11.18
C ILE A 256 -1.32 10.91 -11.50
N HIS A 257 -0.49 11.24 -12.49
CA HIS A 257 -0.33 12.61 -12.96
C HIS A 257 -1.67 13.21 -13.44
N GLU A 258 -2.42 12.50 -14.29
CA GLU A 258 -3.73 12.96 -14.77
C GLU A 258 -4.73 13.15 -13.61
N LEU A 259 -4.75 12.23 -12.66
CA LEU A 259 -5.62 12.32 -11.46
C LEU A 259 -5.23 13.51 -10.56
N THR A 260 -3.93 13.77 -10.41
CA THR A 260 -3.43 14.86 -9.56
C THR A 260 -3.66 16.25 -10.18
N TYR A 261 -3.51 16.39 -11.50
CA TYR A 261 -3.56 17.71 -12.15
C TYR A 261 -4.87 18.00 -12.86
N ARG A 262 -5.46 17.02 -13.54
CA ARG A 262 -6.66 17.20 -14.36
C ARG A 262 -7.95 16.81 -13.64
N TYR A 263 -7.91 15.74 -12.85
CA TYR A 263 -9.08 15.17 -12.18
C TYR A 263 -9.03 15.30 -10.66
N LYS A 264 -8.57 16.43 -10.15
CA LYS A 264 -8.37 16.73 -8.73
C LYS A 264 -9.59 16.49 -7.83
N GLN A 265 -10.79 16.50 -8.42
CA GLN A 265 -12.06 16.29 -7.70
C GLN A 265 -12.30 14.82 -7.34
N TYR A 266 -11.60 13.88 -7.97
CA TYR A 266 -11.79 12.46 -7.72
C TYR A 266 -10.78 11.94 -6.71
N LYS A 267 -11.24 11.06 -5.83
CA LYS A 267 -10.36 10.36 -4.90
C LYS A 267 -9.78 9.13 -5.59
N TYR A 268 -8.53 8.86 -5.38
CA TYR A 268 -7.88 7.66 -5.92
C TYR A 268 -6.97 7.00 -4.88
N GLN A 269 -6.78 5.70 -5.02
CA GLN A 269 -5.89 4.87 -4.22
C GLN A 269 -5.50 3.63 -5.01
N ASP A 270 -4.53 2.85 -4.54
CA ASP A 270 -4.29 1.53 -5.13
C ASP A 270 -5.51 0.63 -4.91
N ALA A 271 -5.88 -0.17 -5.91
CA ALA A 271 -6.96 -1.12 -5.80
C ALA A 271 -6.58 -2.30 -4.89
N SER A 272 -7.58 -3.10 -4.48
CA SER A 272 -7.36 -4.27 -3.65
C SER A 272 -6.34 -5.22 -4.28
N PHE A 273 -5.21 -5.39 -3.65
CA PHE A 273 -4.15 -6.27 -4.16
C PHE A 273 -4.52 -7.75 -4.08
N GLN A 274 -5.49 -8.12 -3.26
CA GLN A 274 -6.02 -9.49 -3.22
C GLN A 274 -6.91 -9.81 -4.42
N GLU A 275 -7.62 -8.81 -4.97
CA GLU A 275 -8.54 -8.98 -6.09
C GLU A 275 -7.88 -8.69 -7.44
N TYR A 276 -7.06 -7.63 -7.52
CA TYR A 276 -6.52 -7.10 -8.77
C TYR A 276 -4.98 -7.18 -8.86
N GLY A 277 -4.31 -7.70 -7.83
CA GLY A 277 -2.86 -7.68 -7.75
C GLY A 277 -2.31 -6.26 -7.49
N PHE A 278 -1.00 -6.09 -7.70
CA PHE A 278 -0.30 -4.83 -7.36
C PHE A 278 -0.27 -3.80 -8.50
N GLY A 279 -0.90 -4.08 -9.60
CA GLY A 279 -0.87 -3.24 -10.81
C GLY A 279 -2.20 -2.58 -11.12
N ALA A 280 -2.98 -2.12 -10.13
CA ALA A 280 -4.28 -1.51 -10.36
C ALA A 280 -4.52 -0.28 -9.47
N THR A 281 -5.18 0.73 -10.03
CA THR A 281 -5.56 1.97 -9.32
C THR A 281 -7.08 2.08 -9.28
N GLN A 282 -7.64 2.33 -8.10
CA GLN A 282 -9.06 2.63 -7.90
C GLN A 282 -9.28 4.13 -7.92
N VAL A 283 -10.25 4.57 -8.69
CA VAL A 283 -10.73 5.96 -8.73
C VAL A 283 -12.19 6.00 -8.30
N THR A 284 -12.54 6.93 -7.42
CA THR A 284 -13.93 7.18 -6.98
C THR A 284 -14.41 8.50 -7.58
N ILE A 285 -15.46 8.43 -8.41
CA ILE A 285 -16.06 9.56 -9.13
C ILE A 285 -16.90 10.43 -8.17
#